data_a8078e6b0c5b9077fe9af0a8ccf3302d
#
_entry.id   a8078e6b0c5b9077fe9af0a8ccf3302d
#
_cell.length_a   1.000
_cell.length_b   1.000
_cell.length_c   1.000
_cell.angle_alpha   90.00
_cell.angle_beta   90.00
_cell.angle_gamma   90.00
#
_symmetry.space_group_name_H-M   'P 1'
#
loop_
_entity.id
_entity.type
_entity.pdbx_description
1 polymer ?
#
loop_
_entity_poly.entity_id
_entity_poly.type
_entity_poly.pdbx_seq_one_letter_code
_entity_poly.pdbx_strand_id
1 'polypeptide(L)'
;FIHPILEKVQQEIFEAAKSDSQVNDFLNQISSADSYSWRVISDSGNRSFHSLGLAIDILPKGWGQKNLYWAWRRDIDKDNWMLLPLERRWMPPKKVIDIFESYGFLWGGKWIIWDNMHFEYRPEVILYNKMKENL
;
A
#
# COMPACT_ATOMS: atom_id res chain seq x y z
N PHE A 1 -10.50 14.46 -0.54
CA PHE A 1 -9.37 15.17 -1.17
C PHE A 1 -8.66 14.32 -2.22
N ILE A 2 -8.30 13.06 -1.93
CA ILE A 2 -7.59 12.18 -2.90
C ILE A 2 -8.49 11.45 -3.89
N HIS A 3 -9.81 11.52 -3.77
CA HIS A 3 -10.76 10.77 -4.60
C HIS A 3 -10.52 10.95 -6.11
N PRO A 4 -10.36 12.18 -6.66
CA PRO A 4 -10.09 12.35 -8.09
C PRO A 4 -8.75 11.77 -8.53
N ILE A 5 -7.76 11.68 -7.60
CA ILE A 5 -6.46 11.07 -7.88
C ILE A 5 -6.59 9.56 -7.90
N LEU A 6 -7.34 8.98 -6.97
CA LEU A 6 -7.62 7.54 -6.93
C LEU A 6 -8.41 7.07 -8.16
N GLU A 7 -9.32 7.89 -8.70
CA GLU A 7 -10.00 7.56 -9.96
C GLU A 7 -9.02 7.42 -11.12
N LYS A 8 -8.03 8.32 -11.22
CA LYS A 8 -6.97 8.23 -12.25
C LYS A 8 -6.10 7.00 -12.05
N VAL A 9 -5.70 6.72 -10.82
CA VAL A 9 -4.94 5.50 -10.47
C VAL A 9 -5.72 4.25 -10.90
N GLN A 10 -7.01 4.19 -10.58
CA GLN A 10 -7.89 3.08 -10.95
C GLN A 10 -7.99 2.91 -12.47
N GLN A 11 -8.18 3.98 -13.20
CA GLN A 11 -8.26 3.95 -14.67
C GLN A 11 -6.97 3.40 -15.28
N GLU A 12 -5.81 3.85 -14.78
CA GLU A 12 -4.52 3.39 -15.29
C GLU A 12 -4.24 1.92 -14.93
N ILE A 13 -4.64 1.46 -13.75
CA ILE A 13 -4.56 0.05 -13.37
C ILE A 13 -5.46 -0.80 -14.26
N PHE A 14 -6.68 -0.38 -14.56
CA PHE A 14 -7.58 -1.09 -15.47
C PHE A 14 -7.04 -1.15 -16.90
N GLU A 15 -6.39 -0.09 -17.36
CA GLU A 15 -5.76 -0.09 -18.67
C GLU A 15 -4.57 -1.05 -18.70
N ALA A 16 -3.72 -1.04 -17.68
CA ALA A 16 -2.59 -1.96 -17.57
C ALA A 16 -3.04 -3.42 -17.51
N ALA A 17 -4.15 -3.73 -16.85
CA ALA A 17 -4.68 -5.09 -16.74
C ALA A 17 -5.06 -5.72 -18.08
N LYS A 18 -5.30 -4.91 -19.13
CA LYS A 18 -5.63 -5.43 -20.48
C LYS A 18 -4.46 -6.15 -21.13
N SER A 19 -3.23 -5.82 -20.78
CA SER A 19 -2.01 -6.37 -21.36
C SER A 19 -1.06 -7.04 -20.37
N ASP A 20 -1.30 -6.86 -19.08
CA ASP A 20 -0.48 -7.40 -17.99
C ASP A 20 -1.31 -8.39 -17.16
N SER A 21 -1.00 -9.68 -17.27
CA SER A 21 -1.71 -10.74 -16.57
C SER A 21 -1.56 -10.65 -15.05
N GLN A 22 -0.41 -10.18 -14.54
CA GLN A 22 -0.20 -10.03 -13.09
C GLN A 22 -1.11 -8.94 -12.52
N VAL A 23 -1.30 -7.83 -13.26
CA VAL A 23 -2.23 -6.76 -12.86
C VAL A 23 -3.68 -7.24 -12.94
N ASN A 24 -4.04 -8.00 -13.98
CA ASN A 24 -5.37 -8.58 -14.11
C ASN A 24 -5.67 -9.57 -12.95
N ASP A 25 -4.73 -10.45 -12.64
CA ASP A 25 -4.86 -11.41 -11.54
C ASP A 25 -4.97 -10.70 -10.18
N PHE A 26 -4.20 -9.62 -9.99
CA PHE A 26 -4.30 -8.78 -8.80
C PHE A 26 -5.70 -8.19 -8.65
N LEU A 27 -6.29 -7.61 -9.69
CA LEU A 27 -7.66 -7.05 -9.66
C LEU A 27 -8.69 -8.14 -9.30
N ASN A 28 -8.57 -9.33 -9.87
CA ASN A 28 -9.45 -10.45 -9.59
C ASN A 28 -9.33 -10.98 -8.15
N GLN A 29 -8.22 -10.71 -7.49
CA GLN A 29 -7.95 -11.13 -6.12
C GLN A 29 -8.27 -10.09 -5.05
N ILE A 30 -8.62 -8.86 -5.41
CA ILE A 30 -9.02 -7.83 -4.44
C ILE A 30 -10.31 -8.25 -3.73
N SER A 31 -10.30 -8.15 -2.41
CA SER A 31 -11.48 -8.33 -1.55
C SER A 31 -12.10 -6.99 -1.20
N SER A 32 -11.29 -6.02 -0.78
CA SER A 32 -11.73 -4.66 -0.48
C SER A 32 -10.62 -3.63 -0.73
N ALA A 33 -11.03 -2.37 -0.88
CA ALA A 33 -10.16 -1.22 -0.95
C ALA A 33 -10.80 -0.09 -0.11
N ASP A 34 -10.20 0.20 1.05
CA ASP A 34 -10.78 1.07 2.06
C ASP A 34 -9.90 2.31 2.28
N SER A 35 -10.46 3.49 2.00
CA SER A 35 -9.73 4.76 2.07
C SER A 35 -9.94 5.49 3.40
N TYR A 36 -11.19 5.73 3.80
CA TYR A 36 -11.50 6.55 4.97
C TYR A 36 -11.83 5.68 6.19
N SER A 37 -11.09 5.91 7.29
CA SER A 37 -11.40 5.31 8.59
C SER A 37 -11.00 6.26 9.72
N TRP A 38 -11.95 6.63 10.57
CA TRP A 38 -11.67 7.45 11.75
C TRP A 38 -10.97 6.59 12.81
N ARG A 39 -9.64 6.66 12.84
CA ARG A 39 -8.82 5.90 13.79
C ARG A 39 -7.53 6.64 14.12
N VAL A 40 -6.96 6.34 15.28
CA VAL A 40 -5.57 6.67 15.62
C VAL A 40 -4.65 5.51 15.25
N ILE A 41 -3.38 5.81 15.04
CA ILE A 41 -2.34 4.79 14.79
C ILE A 41 -2.12 4.03 16.10
N SER A 42 -2.19 2.70 16.06
CA SER A 42 -1.80 1.86 17.20
C SER A 42 -0.37 2.21 17.63
N ASP A 43 -0.14 2.28 18.93
CA ASP A 43 1.17 2.53 19.55
C ASP A 43 1.68 4.00 19.52
N SER A 44 1.11 4.92 18.73
CA SER A 44 1.60 6.31 18.67
C SER A 44 0.60 7.38 19.16
N GLY A 45 -0.69 7.06 19.21
CA GLY A 45 -1.75 8.01 19.52
C GLY A 45 -1.98 9.10 18.46
N ASN A 46 -1.20 9.12 17.39
CA ASN A 46 -1.35 10.06 16.28
C ASN A 46 -2.55 9.70 15.39
N ARG A 47 -3.10 10.69 14.68
CA ARG A 47 -4.15 10.44 13.69
C ARG A 47 -3.58 9.65 12.51
N SER A 48 -4.28 8.59 12.13
CA SER A 48 -3.97 7.84 10.91
C SER A 48 -4.25 8.70 9.67
N PHE A 49 -3.46 8.51 8.60
CA PHE A 49 -3.71 9.12 7.29
C PHE A 49 -5.08 8.74 6.71
N HIS A 50 -5.62 7.58 7.09
CA HIS A 50 -7.01 7.21 6.76
C HIS A 50 -8.02 8.18 7.34
N SER A 51 -7.81 8.66 8.58
CA SER A 51 -8.72 9.63 9.21
C SER A 51 -8.64 11.03 8.58
N LEU A 52 -7.60 11.30 7.81
CA LEU A 52 -7.44 12.50 7.01
C LEU A 52 -7.93 12.33 5.56
N GLY A 53 -8.37 11.12 5.18
CA GLY A 53 -8.72 10.79 3.81
C GLY A 53 -7.53 10.84 2.85
N LEU A 54 -6.33 10.51 3.32
CA LEU A 54 -5.07 10.56 2.57
C LEU A 54 -4.40 9.19 2.38
N ALA A 55 -5.08 8.11 2.73
CA ALA A 55 -4.56 6.75 2.57
C ALA A 55 -5.63 5.79 2.05
N ILE A 56 -5.17 4.67 1.49
CA ILE A 56 -6.01 3.55 1.06
C ILE A 56 -5.33 2.23 1.41
N ASP A 57 -6.11 1.29 1.98
CA ASP A 57 -5.70 -0.10 2.20
C ASP A 57 -6.36 -0.99 1.15
N ILE A 58 -5.57 -1.84 0.51
CA ILE A 58 -6.04 -2.82 -0.48
C ILE A 58 -5.84 -4.21 0.09
N LEU A 59 -6.94 -4.93 0.31
CA LEU A 59 -6.95 -6.26 0.89
C LEU A 59 -7.24 -7.32 -0.18
N PRO A 60 -6.37 -8.35 -0.32
CA PRO A 60 -6.65 -9.48 -1.18
C PRO A 60 -7.64 -10.45 -0.55
N LYS A 61 -8.29 -11.28 -1.34
CA LYS A 61 -9.05 -12.45 -0.86
C LYS A 61 -8.14 -13.35 -0.01
N GLY A 62 -8.67 -13.86 1.09
CA GLY A 62 -7.90 -14.70 2.03
C GLY A 62 -6.79 -13.95 2.79
N TRP A 63 -6.92 -12.66 2.97
CA TRP A 63 -5.94 -11.81 3.63
C TRP A 63 -5.52 -12.29 5.02
N GLY A 64 -6.41 -12.91 5.79
CA GLY A 64 -6.11 -13.42 7.13
C GLY A 64 -5.06 -14.52 7.18
N GLN A 65 -4.75 -15.16 6.05
CA GLN A 65 -3.70 -16.18 5.91
C GLN A 65 -2.45 -15.68 5.18
N LYS A 66 -2.37 -14.38 4.92
CA LYS A 66 -1.28 -13.75 4.17
C LYS A 66 -0.50 -12.79 5.07
N ASN A 67 0.78 -12.63 4.79
CA ASN A 67 1.63 -11.67 5.51
C ASN A 67 1.52 -10.30 4.84
N LEU A 68 0.54 -9.49 5.25
CA LEU A 68 0.30 -8.14 4.72
C LEU A 68 0.76 -7.03 5.65
N TYR A 69 0.68 -7.25 6.95
CA TYR A 69 0.83 -6.19 7.95
C TYR A 69 1.69 -6.65 9.11
N TRP A 70 2.68 -5.85 9.47
CA TRP A 70 3.66 -6.15 10.50
C TRP A 70 3.05 -6.51 11.86
N ALA A 71 1.97 -5.83 12.28
CA ALA A 71 1.39 -6.07 13.60
C ALA A 71 0.74 -7.45 13.70
N TRP A 72 0.06 -7.89 12.64
CA TRP A 72 -0.51 -9.25 12.59
C TRP A 72 0.58 -10.31 12.59
N ARG A 73 1.70 -10.04 11.90
CA ARG A 73 2.84 -10.97 11.91
C ARG A 73 3.53 -11.00 13.26
N ARG A 74 3.67 -9.86 13.94
CA ARG A 74 4.23 -9.77 15.31
C ARG A 74 3.43 -10.61 16.30
N ASP A 75 2.11 -10.65 16.19
CA ASP A 75 1.25 -11.44 17.07
C ASP A 75 1.50 -12.94 16.91
N ILE A 76 1.96 -13.40 15.74
CA ILE A 76 2.31 -14.79 15.44
C ILE A 76 3.76 -15.10 15.80
N ASP A 77 4.69 -14.20 15.51
CA ASP A 77 6.14 -14.39 15.68
C ASP A 77 6.76 -13.11 16.27
N LYS A 78 6.77 -13.04 17.60
CA LYS A 78 7.16 -11.85 18.35
C LYS A 78 8.61 -11.43 18.12
N ASP A 79 9.49 -12.39 17.85
CA ASP A 79 10.94 -12.16 17.82
C ASP A 79 11.46 -11.87 16.41
N ASN A 80 10.84 -12.44 15.37
CA ASN A 80 11.39 -12.41 14.00
C ASN A 80 10.46 -11.73 12.97
N TRP A 81 9.37 -11.11 13.37
CA TRP A 81 8.41 -10.51 12.44
C TRP A 81 9.05 -9.46 11.50
N MET A 82 10.06 -8.71 11.99
CA MET A 82 10.78 -7.72 11.18
C MET A 82 11.68 -8.36 10.12
N LEU A 83 12.14 -9.58 10.38
CA LEU A 83 13.08 -10.31 9.51
C LEU A 83 12.35 -11.12 8.42
N LEU A 84 11.01 -11.06 8.37
CA LEU A 84 10.27 -11.75 7.33
C LEU A 84 10.67 -11.19 5.96
N PRO A 85 11.29 -12.01 5.08
CA PRO A 85 11.76 -11.53 3.78
C PRO A 85 10.59 -11.11 2.89
N LEU A 86 10.86 -10.20 1.96
CA LEU A 86 9.85 -9.60 1.08
C LEU A 86 9.09 -10.66 0.27
N GLU A 87 9.80 -11.69 -0.21
CA GLU A 87 9.23 -12.78 -1.02
C GLU A 87 8.18 -13.61 -0.26
N ARG A 88 8.17 -13.55 1.06
CA ARG A 88 7.20 -14.22 1.93
C ARG A 88 6.03 -13.32 2.34
N ARG A 89 6.05 -12.07 1.95
CA ARG A 89 4.96 -11.12 2.17
C ARG A 89 4.07 -11.08 0.94
N TRP A 90 2.77 -10.91 1.16
CA TRP A 90 1.91 -10.53 0.05
C TRP A 90 2.22 -9.09 -0.38
N MET A 91 2.20 -8.84 -1.66
CA MET A 91 2.39 -7.49 -2.19
C MET A 91 1.64 -7.30 -3.51
N PRO A 92 1.19 -6.08 -3.80
CA PRO A 92 0.69 -5.74 -5.13
C PRO A 92 1.79 -5.96 -6.18
N PRO A 93 1.44 -6.24 -7.44
CA PRO A 93 2.41 -6.26 -8.54
C PRO A 93 3.18 -4.94 -8.61
N LYS A 94 4.46 -5.02 -8.99
CA LYS A 94 5.31 -3.82 -9.12
C LYS A 94 4.66 -2.74 -9.99
N LYS A 95 4.02 -3.12 -11.09
CA LYS A 95 3.31 -2.20 -11.97
C LYS A 95 2.22 -1.40 -11.26
N VAL A 96 1.47 -2.03 -10.36
CA VAL A 96 0.44 -1.37 -9.54
C VAL A 96 1.09 -0.38 -8.56
N ILE A 97 2.17 -0.79 -7.88
CA ILE A 97 2.93 0.09 -6.98
C ILE A 97 3.45 1.31 -7.74
N ASP A 98 4.05 1.11 -8.91
CA ASP A 98 4.60 2.18 -9.75
C ASP A 98 3.51 3.18 -10.19
N ILE A 99 2.32 2.69 -10.53
CA ILE A 99 1.17 3.55 -10.86
C ILE A 99 0.78 4.42 -9.66
N PHE A 100 0.59 3.84 -8.47
CA PHE A 100 0.29 4.61 -7.27
C PHE A 100 1.37 5.67 -6.97
N GLU A 101 2.64 5.30 -7.05
CA GLU A 101 3.76 6.21 -6.80
C GLU A 101 3.85 7.34 -7.82
N SER A 102 3.49 7.08 -9.08
CA SER A 102 3.45 8.13 -10.12
C SER A 102 2.42 9.23 -9.82
N TYR A 103 1.40 8.90 -9.05
CA TYR A 103 0.36 9.82 -8.58
C TYR A 103 0.61 10.39 -7.18
N GLY A 104 1.79 10.17 -6.60
CA GLY A 104 2.19 10.77 -5.33
C GLY A 104 1.87 9.94 -4.08
N PHE A 105 1.52 8.67 -4.24
CA PHE A 105 1.35 7.76 -3.10
C PHE A 105 2.66 7.06 -2.75
N LEU A 106 2.90 6.84 -1.46
CA LEU A 106 3.95 5.94 -0.97
C LEU A 106 3.34 4.58 -0.64
N TRP A 107 4.03 3.52 -1.02
CA TRP A 107 3.66 2.17 -0.62
C TRP A 107 4.31 1.78 0.71
N GLY A 108 3.49 1.36 1.69
CA GLY A 108 3.93 0.99 3.04
C GLY A 108 4.77 -0.29 3.11
N GLY A 109 4.81 -1.09 2.05
CA GLY A 109 5.68 -2.28 1.99
C GLY A 109 7.17 -1.95 1.94
N LYS A 110 7.56 -0.70 1.65
CA LYS A 110 8.94 -0.20 1.68
C LYS A 110 9.40 0.22 3.07
N TRP A 111 8.53 0.28 4.05
CA TRP A 111 8.85 0.73 5.40
C TRP A 111 9.50 -0.38 6.23
N ILE A 112 10.29 0.01 7.24
CA ILE A 112 10.83 -0.92 8.23
C ILE A 112 9.70 -1.61 8.98
N ILE A 113 8.71 -0.82 9.43
CA ILE A 113 7.44 -1.31 9.96
C ILE A 113 6.50 -1.48 8.76
N TRP A 114 6.63 -2.61 8.09
CA TRP A 114 6.02 -2.85 6.79
C TRP A 114 4.51 -3.01 6.84
N ASP A 115 3.84 -2.35 5.90
CA ASP A 115 2.40 -2.42 5.69
C ASP A 115 2.11 -2.58 4.18
N ASN A 116 2.03 -3.83 3.74
CA ASN A 116 2.00 -4.15 2.32
C ASN A 116 0.64 -3.88 1.66
N MET A 117 -0.42 -3.70 2.43
CA MET A 117 -1.74 -3.31 1.91
C MET A 117 -1.90 -1.79 1.76
N HIS A 118 -1.03 -0.99 2.41
CA HIS A 118 -1.21 0.43 2.64
C HIS A 118 -0.52 1.29 1.58
N PHE A 119 -1.26 2.28 1.08
CA PHE A 119 -0.73 3.39 0.28
C PHE A 119 -1.16 4.71 0.92
N GLU A 120 -0.23 5.65 1.12
CA GLU A 120 -0.56 6.98 1.63
C GLU A 120 -0.08 8.10 0.71
N TYR A 121 -0.90 9.12 0.54
CA TYR A 121 -0.61 10.24 -0.33
C TYR A 121 0.42 11.17 0.30
N ARG A 122 1.64 11.15 -0.23
CA ARG A 122 2.82 11.89 0.23
C ARG A 122 3.63 12.44 -0.95
N PRO A 123 3.03 13.31 -1.77
CA PRO A 123 3.72 13.84 -2.96
C PRO A 123 5.01 14.58 -2.62
N GLU A 124 5.10 15.19 -1.44
CA GLU A 124 6.29 15.89 -0.97
C GLU A 124 7.50 14.95 -0.79
N VAL A 125 7.26 13.72 -0.33
CA VAL A 125 8.33 12.72 -0.16
C VAL A 125 8.80 12.18 -1.51
N ILE A 126 7.87 11.96 -2.43
CA ILE A 126 8.20 11.53 -3.81
C ILE A 126 9.07 12.59 -4.50
N LEU A 127 8.67 13.86 -4.40
CA LEU A 127 9.46 14.98 -4.98
C LEU A 127 10.83 15.08 -4.34
N TYR A 128 10.93 14.99 -3.03
CA TYR A 128 12.21 15.03 -2.32
C TYR A 128 13.17 13.93 -2.77
N ASN A 129 12.68 12.71 -2.91
CA ASN A 129 13.49 11.59 -3.37
C ASN A 129 14.00 11.80 -4.80
N LYS A 130 13.13 12.26 -5.72
CA LYS A 130 13.52 12.59 -7.10
C LYS A 130 14.58 13.70 -7.17
N MET A 131 14.49 14.69 -6.28
CA MET A 131 15.51 15.75 -6.21
C MET A 131 16.86 15.21 -5.75
N LYS A 132 16.87 14.26 -4.81
CA LYS A 132 18.13 13.62 -4.34
C LYS A 132 18.80 12.76 -5.42
N GLU A 133 18.03 12.08 -6.25
CA GLU A 133 18.56 11.24 -7.33
C GLU A 133 19.23 12.06 -8.43
N ASN A 134 18.93 13.37 -8.52
CA ASN A 134 19.49 14.29 -9.50
C ASN A 134 20.67 15.15 -8.96
N LEU A 135 21.09 14.91 -7.71
CA LEU A 135 22.26 15.54 -7.08
C LEU A 135 23.48 14.62 -7.11
#